data_3fea30b6d6b671562233b9d1a91eb515
#
_entry.id   3fea30b6d6b671562233b9d1a91eb515
#
_cell.length_a   1.000
_cell.length_b   1.000
_cell.length_c   1.000
_cell.angle_alpha   90.00
_cell.angle_beta   90.00
_cell.angle_gamma   90.00
#
_symmetry.space_group_name_H-M   'P 1'
#
loop_
_entity.id
_entity.type
_entity.pdbx_description
1 polymer ?
#
loop_
_entity_poly.entity_id
_entity_poly.type
_entity_poly.pdbx_seq_one_letter_code
_entity_poly.pdbx_strand_id
1 'polypeptide(L)'
;RLEKNGVVLKSDTFSLNVPAGESKTMKLTLHKIDSAGEYVYHVSAVTADQTLWADAGHEIAFAQEVFEVKDNQIPETTLQKPTIVYGDVIIGVHGENFSMMFDKKEGGISSLKYNDFEYITRTPKVSFWRAMTDNDTGASEPYNLAQWYAAGKFAKYKTVSWLEQEDALKITFTYQAACIPTFEFTVTYTAHFDGKLGVCVNYAGVSGMPDMPVLALDFKMKKQLCNFRYYGLGPDENYSDRCKGARLGLWKSTAKENLSGYLNPQECGNRTGVRTLSVHDDMQHGLTFQKASAPFEMSVLPYSAYELENAMHLDELPSVRYTWVRIAAKQMGVGGDDSWGAPVH
;
A
#
# COMPACT_ATOMS: atom_id res chain seq x y z
N ARG A 1 13.51 16.90 15.53
CA ARG A 1 14.18 16.58 14.26
C ARG A 1 13.40 17.22 13.13
N LEU A 2 14.12 17.65 12.10
CA LEU A 2 13.56 17.97 10.78
C LEU A 2 13.97 16.89 9.80
N GLU A 3 12.99 16.29 9.14
CA GLU A 3 13.19 15.25 8.14
C GLU A 3 12.68 15.72 6.77
N LYS A 4 13.27 15.21 5.68
CA LYS A 4 12.80 15.41 4.31
C LYS A 4 12.65 14.05 3.64
N ASN A 5 11.45 13.72 3.17
CA ASN A 5 11.13 12.43 2.56
C ASN A 5 11.61 11.24 3.44
N GLY A 6 11.46 11.36 4.76
CA GLY A 6 11.89 10.38 5.75
C GLY A 6 13.39 10.38 6.11
N VAL A 7 14.20 11.25 5.53
CA VAL A 7 15.62 11.38 5.85
C VAL A 7 15.83 12.54 6.81
N VAL A 8 16.51 12.27 7.95
CA VAL A 8 16.81 13.29 8.96
C VAL A 8 17.81 14.30 8.39
N LEU A 9 17.42 15.58 8.35
CA LEU A 9 18.28 16.69 7.95
C LEU A 9 18.95 17.34 9.14
N LYS A 10 18.22 17.52 10.24
CA LYS A 10 18.69 18.16 11.47
C LYS A 10 18.04 17.55 12.69
N SER A 11 18.77 17.55 13.80
CA SER A 11 18.27 17.10 15.11
C SER A 11 18.87 17.96 16.20
N ASP A 12 18.01 18.47 17.09
CA ASP A 12 18.40 19.23 18.27
C ASP A 12 17.82 18.55 19.51
N THR A 13 18.52 18.62 20.62
CA THR A 13 18.07 18.11 21.93
C THR A 13 18.13 19.20 22.96
N PHE A 14 17.12 19.29 23.80
CA PHE A 14 17.06 20.24 24.91
C PHE A 14 16.43 19.57 26.13
N SER A 15 16.81 20.04 27.29
CA SER A 15 16.26 19.56 28.56
C SER A 15 15.08 20.44 28.96
N LEU A 16 13.98 19.83 29.40
CA LEU A 16 12.79 20.50 29.88
C LEU A 16 12.31 19.86 31.18
N ASN A 17 12.20 20.66 32.22
CA ASN A 17 11.60 20.22 33.49
C ASN A 17 10.18 20.75 33.56
N VAL A 18 9.21 19.84 33.72
CA VAL A 18 7.79 20.13 33.89
C VAL A 18 7.30 19.35 35.12
N PRO A 19 6.93 20.01 36.21
CA PRO A 19 6.38 19.33 37.38
C PRO A 19 5.10 18.56 37.07
N ALA A 20 4.80 17.55 37.86
CA ALA A 20 3.58 16.75 37.73
C ALA A 20 2.32 17.62 37.79
N GLY A 21 1.40 17.44 36.83
CA GLY A 21 0.16 18.21 36.74
C GLY A 21 0.31 19.59 36.08
N GLU A 22 1.53 19.99 35.71
CA GLU A 22 1.80 21.29 35.08
C GLU A 22 2.02 21.14 33.57
N SER A 23 2.00 22.28 32.87
CA SER A 23 2.33 22.38 31.43
C SER A 23 3.32 23.52 31.18
N LYS A 24 4.15 23.36 30.13
CA LYS A 24 5.11 24.37 29.73
C LYS A 24 5.15 24.49 28.23
N THR A 25 5.06 25.71 27.72
CA THR A 25 5.18 26.01 26.30
C THR A 25 6.61 26.40 25.95
N MET A 26 7.15 25.82 24.89
CA MET A 26 8.45 26.17 24.38
C MET A 26 8.35 26.53 22.89
N LYS A 27 9.06 27.62 22.51
CA LYS A 27 9.19 28.01 21.10
C LYS A 27 10.35 27.22 20.46
N LEU A 28 10.05 26.51 19.38
CA LEU A 28 11.06 25.87 18.55
C LEU A 28 11.49 26.82 17.42
N THR A 29 12.78 26.89 17.16
CA THR A 29 13.29 27.62 15.99
C THR A 29 13.10 26.76 14.76
N LEU A 30 12.26 27.20 13.81
CA LEU A 30 12.07 26.51 12.54
C LEU A 30 13.27 26.77 11.63
N HIS A 31 13.73 25.72 10.99
CA HIS A 31 14.81 25.79 10.01
C HIS A 31 14.29 26.29 8.66
N LYS A 32 15.13 27.07 7.97
CA LYS A 32 14.82 27.47 6.59
C LYS A 32 14.80 26.26 5.66
N ILE A 33 13.80 26.21 4.79
CA ILE A 33 13.56 25.13 3.84
C ILE A 33 13.79 25.70 2.44
N ASP A 34 14.76 25.14 1.72
CA ASP A 34 15.25 25.71 0.47
C ASP A 34 14.97 24.83 -0.77
N SER A 35 14.28 23.69 -0.62
CA SER A 35 14.04 22.75 -1.73
C SER A 35 12.71 22.05 -1.61
N ALA A 36 12.15 21.62 -2.74
CA ALA A 36 10.90 20.88 -2.79
C ALA A 36 11.00 19.50 -2.13
N GLY A 37 9.91 19.02 -1.54
CA GLY A 37 9.80 17.72 -0.88
C GLY A 37 8.78 17.71 0.24
N GLU A 38 8.51 16.54 0.79
CA GLU A 38 7.70 16.38 2.00
C GLU A 38 8.59 16.48 3.22
N TYR A 39 8.25 17.39 4.12
CA TYR A 39 9.00 17.66 5.35
C TYR A 39 8.20 17.23 6.56
N VAL A 40 8.91 16.76 7.57
CA VAL A 40 8.34 16.35 8.85
C VAL A 40 9.12 17.02 9.98
N TYR A 41 8.44 17.81 10.80
CA TYR A 41 8.93 18.12 12.14
C TYR A 41 8.50 16.99 13.07
N HIS A 42 9.48 16.30 13.64
CA HIS A 42 9.28 15.24 14.61
C HIS A 42 9.78 15.71 15.97
N VAL A 43 8.89 15.73 16.94
CA VAL A 43 9.21 16.05 18.34
C VAL A 43 8.94 14.82 19.19
N SER A 44 9.91 14.41 20.00
CA SER A 44 9.74 13.32 20.96
C SER A 44 10.19 13.75 22.36
N ALA A 45 9.45 13.29 23.37
CA ALA A 45 9.82 13.42 24.78
C ALA A 45 10.41 12.08 25.23
N VAL A 46 11.62 12.13 25.80
CA VAL A 46 12.33 10.95 26.30
C VAL A 46 12.67 11.13 27.78
N THR A 47 12.81 10.02 28.51
CA THR A 47 13.31 10.04 29.89
C THR A 47 14.74 10.56 29.93
N ALA A 48 15.03 11.52 30.82
CA ALA A 48 16.39 12.02 30.99
C ALA A 48 17.28 11.00 31.73
N ASP A 49 16.72 10.34 32.73
CA ASP A 49 17.41 9.41 33.61
C ASP A 49 16.72 8.04 33.60
N GLN A 50 17.42 7.03 34.05
CA GLN A 50 16.85 5.70 34.29
C GLN A 50 15.80 5.78 35.40
N THR A 51 14.67 5.11 35.20
CA THR A 51 13.57 4.97 36.15
C THR A 51 13.35 3.51 36.52
N LEU A 52 12.42 3.21 37.43
CA LEU A 52 12.10 1.81 37.78
C LEU A 52 11.48 1.01 36.65
N TRP A 53 10.91 1.67 35.64
CA TRP A 53 10.13 1.05 34.55
C TRP A 53 10.72 1.30 33.15
N ALA A 54 11.72 2.19 33.01
CA ALA A 54 12.31 2.50 31.71
C ALA A 54 13.76 3.00 31.85
N ASP A 55 14.57 2.69 30.87
CA ASP A 55 15.94 3.21 30.77
C ASP A 55 15.95 4.70 30.37
N ALA A 56 17.06 5.38 30.60
CA ALA A 56 17.30 6.72 30.09
C ALA A 56 17.19 6.72 28.54
N GLY A 57 16.53 7.73 27.99
CA GLY A 57 16.25 7.83 26.56
C GLY A 57 15.01 7.07 26.06
N HIS A 58 14.26 6.44 26.97
CA HIS A 58 12.97 5.83 26.61
C HIS A 58 11.98 6.90 26.15
N GLU A 59 11.38 6.71 24.97
CA GLU A 59 10.42 7.65 24.41
C GLU A 59 9.06 7.51 25.11
N ILE A 60 8.61 8.61 25.74
CA ILE A 60 7.32 8.68 26.43
C ILE A 60 6.20 9.09 25.48
N ALA A 61 6.49 10.03 24.59
CA ALA A 61 5.52 10.59 23.65
C ALA A 61 6.22 11.17 22.42
N PHE A 62 5.50 11.23 21.31
CA PHE A 62 5.94 11.92 20.12
C PHE A 62 4.79 12.66 19.44
N ALA A 63 5.16 13.62 18.60
CA ALA A 63 4.25 14.29 17.66
C ALA A 63 4.99 14.58 16.36
N GLN A 64 4.24 14.60 15.26
CA GLN A 64 4.75 14.93 13.95
C GLN A 64 3.87 15.99 13.28
N GLU A 65 4.49 16.95 12.62
CA GLU A 65 3.84 17.89 11.71
C GLU A 65 4.41 17.68 10.31
N VAL A 66 3.53 17.40 9.37
CA VAL A 66 3.89 17.05 7.98
C VAL A 66 3.44 18.15 7.05
N PHE A 67 4.32 18.64 6.20
CA PHE A 67 3.99 19.64 5.19
C PHE A 67 4.80 19.43 3.91
N GLU A 68 4.26 19.89 2.77
CA GLU A 68 4.87 19.73 1.45
C GLU A 68 5.31 21.06 0.89
N VAL A 69 6.54 21.12 0.39
CA VAL A 69 7.06 22.23 -0.42
C VAL A 69 7.09 21.75 -1.87
N LYS A 70 6.27 22.36 -2.71
CA LYS A 70 6.13 21.99 -4.12
C LYS A 70 7.27 22.56 -4.96
N ASP A 71 7.72 21.78 -5.94
CA ASP A 71 8.54 22.30 -7.03
C ASP A 71 7.63 22.81 -8.14
N ASN A 72 7.91 24.01 -8.62
CA ASN A 72 7.19 24.58 -9.75
C ASN A 72 7.90 24.29 -11.09
N GLN A 73 9.01 23.56 -11.08
CA GLN A 73 9.75 23.21 -12.29
C GLN A 73 9.35 21.81 -12.74
N ILE A 74 8.74 21.71 -13.92
CA ILE A 74 8.54 20.44 -14.63
C ILE A 74 9.79 20.26 -15.49
N PRO A 75 10.61 19.23 -15.25
CA PRO A 75 11.75 18.97 -16.13
C PRO A 75 11.24 18.56 -17.50
N GLU A 76 11.59 19.30 -18.53
CA GLU A 76 11.40 18.88 -19.92
C GLU A 76 12.39 17.74 -20.22
N THR A 77 11.87 16.52 -20.25
CA THR A 77 12.65 15.36 -20.69
C THR A 77 12.17 15.00 -22.10
N THR A 78 13.05 15.04 -23.07
CA THR A 78 12.75 14.53 -24.41
C THR A 78 12.73 13.00 -24.31
N LEU A 79 11.55 12.41 -24.30
CA LEU A 79 11.36 10.95 -24.22
C LEU A 79 11.46 10.34 -25.60
N GLN A 80 12.20 9.24 -25.72
CA GLN A 80 12.17 8.41 -26.92
C GLN A 80 10.87 7.58 -26.89
N LYS A 81 10.07 7.69 -27.95
CA LYS A 81 8.83 6.91 -28.06
C LYS A 81 9.16 5.41 -28.14
N PRO A 82 8.57 4.57 -27.27
CA PRO A 82 8.75 3.11 -27.33
C PRO A 82 8.06 2.51 -28.56
N THR A 83 8.43 1.28 -28.91
CA THR A 83 7.70 0.51 -29.90
C THR A 83 6.37 0.05 -29.32
N ILE A 84 5.26 0.41 -29.98
CA ILE A 84 3.92 -0.05 -29.60
C ILE A 84 3.44 -1.06 -30.62
N VAL A 85 3.00 -2.22 -30.17
CA VAL A 85 2.49 -3.32 -31.00
C VAL A 85 1.03 -3.59 -30.65
N TYR A 86 0.15 -3.43 -31.61
CA TYR A 86 -1.28 -3.72 -31.48
C TYR A 86 -1.61 -5.07 -32.10
N GLY A 87 -1.43 -6.16 -31.34
CA GLY A 87 -1.83 -7.50 -31.76
C GLY A 87 -3.30 -7.80 -31.46
N ASP A 88 -3.80 -8.91 -31.95
CA ASP A 88 -5.20 -9.34 -31.75
C ASP A 88 -5.50 -9.62 -30.27
N VAL A 89 -4.54 -10.19 -29.54
CA VAL A 89 -4.68 -10.61 -28.14
C VAL A 89 -3.91 -9.68 -27.20
N ILE A 90 -2.73 -9.21 -27.61
CA ILE A 90 -1.82 -8.44 -26.76
C ILE A 90 -1.59 -7.05 -27.34
N ILE A 91 -1.58 -6.04 -26.46
CA ILE A 91 -0.99 -4.73 -26.73
C ILE A 91 0.37 -4.72 -26.02
N GLY A 92 1.46 -4.53 -26.77
CA GLY A 92 2.82 -4.45 -26.25
C GLY A 92 3.36 -3.02 -26.30
N VAL A 93 4.07 -2.61 -25.23
CA VAL A 93 4.82 -1.34 -25.17
C VAL A 93 6.25 -1.68 -24.78
N HIS A 94 7.20 -1.45 -25.69
CA HIS A 94 8.58 -1.89 -25.57
C HIS A 94 9.52 -0.69 -25.69
N GLY A 95 10.12 -0.28 -24.58
CA GLY A 95 11.19 0.70 -24.51
C GLY A 95 12.56 0.05 -24.43
N GLU A 96 13.60 0.85 -24.24
CA GLU A 96 14.98 0.35 -24.16
C GLU A 96 15.19 -0.61 -22.98
N ASN A 97 14.66 -0.25 -21.79
CA ASN A 97 14.89 -0.99 -20.54
C ASN A 97 13.58 -1.49 -19.91
N PHE A 98 12.47 -1.48 -20.63
CA PHE A 98 11.19 -1.97 -20.14
C PHE A 98 10.35 -2.63 -21.23
N SER A 99 9.48 -3.51 -20.80
CA SER A 99 8.48 -4.15 -21.64
C SER A 99 7.20 -4.38 -20.84
N MET A 100 6.08 -3.93 -21.38
CA MET A 100 4.75 -4.07 -20.80
C MET A 100 3.83 -4.76 -21.80
N MET A 101 3.16 -5.83 -21.38
CA MET A 101 2.19 -6.54 -22.19
C MET A 101 0.82 -6.51 -21.55
N PHE A 102 -0.16 -6.06 -22.29
CA PHE A 102 -1.56 -5.96 -21.86
C PHE A 102 -2.38 -6.98 -22.62
N ASP A 103 -2.92 -7.95 -21.91
CA ASP A 103 -3.70 -9.06 -22.47
C ASP A 103 -5.18 -8.67 -22.57
N LYS A 104 -5.70 -8.64 -23.80
CA LYS A 104 -7.10 -8.30 -24.09
C LYS A 104 -8.08 -9.44 -23.77
N LYS A 105 -7.59 -10.66 -23.58
CA LYS A 105 -8.39 -11.84 -23.24
C LYS A 105 -8.50 -12.01 -21.71
N GLU A 106 -7.36 -11.88 -20.99
CA GLU A 106 -7.32 -11.96 -19.52
C GLU A 106 -7.79 -10.65 -18.84
N GLY A 107 -7.82 -9.55 -19.59
CA GLY A 107 -8.21 -8.24 -19.13
C GLY A 107 -7.19 -7.62 -18.17
N GLY A 108 -6.07 -7.08 -18.67
CA GLY A 108 -5.10 -6.37 -17.84
C GLY A 108 -3.65 -6.62 -18.24
N ILE A 109 -2.72 -6.11 -17.44
CA ILE A 109 -1.30 -6.31 -17.68
C ILE A 109 -0.89 -7.76 -17.34
N SER A 110 -0.33 -8.47 -18.30
CA SER A 110 0.09 -9.88 -18.17
C SER A 110 1.60 -10.05 -18.00
N SER A 111 2.40 -9.04 -18.40
CA SER A 111 3.85 -9.02 -18.22
C SER A 111 4.34 -7.60 -17.94
N LEU A 112 5.19 -7.45 -16.95
CA LEU A 112 5.85 -6.20 -16.58
C LEU A 112 7.33 -6.50 -16.35
N LYS A 113 8.16 -6.07 -17.29
CA LYS A 113 9.60 -6.28 -17.24
C LYS A 113 10.37 -4.96 -17.20
N TYR A 114 11.43 -4.97 -16.40
CA TYR A 114 12.49 -3.96 -16.45
C TYR A 114 13.83 -4.67 -16.53
N ASN A 115 14.70 -4.27 -17.44
CA ASN A 115 15.98 -4.94 -17.72
C ASN A 115 15.83 -6.47 -17.84
N ASP A 116 14.84 -6.92 -18.62
CA ASP A 116 14.47 -8.32 -18.84
C ASP A 116 14.00 -9.13 -17.61
N PHE A 117 13.96 -8.52 -16.44
CA PHE A 117 13.43 -9.17 -15.23
C PHE A 117 11.90 -9.03 -15.16
N GLU A 118 11.19 -10.16 -15.09
CA GLU A 118 9.73 -10.22 -14.94
C GLU A 118 9.32 -10.05 -13.48
N TYR A 119 8.50 -9.02 -13.18
CA TYR A 119 8.08 -8.65 -11.82
C TYR A 119 6.76 -9.28 -11.38
N ILE A 120 5.85 -9.57 -12.31
CA ILE A 120 4.54 -10.14 -12.01
C ILE A 120 4.42 -11.56 -12.54
N THR A 121 3.71 -12.43 -11.83
CA THR A 121 3.50 -13.83 -12.25
C THR A 121 2.11 -14.05 -12.84
N ARG A 122 1.25 -13.06 -12.75
CA ARG A 122 -0.09 -13.00 -13.36
C ARG A 122 -0.58 -11.56 -13.37
N THR A 123 -1.64 -11.31 -14.14
CA THR A 123 -2.39 -10.05 -14.12
C THR A 123 -2.81 -9.69 -12.70
N PRO A 124 -2.45 -8.49 -12.18
CA PRO A 124 -2.94 -8.00 -10.90
C PRO A 124 -4.46 -7.95 -10.90
N LYS A 125 -5.08 -8.33 -9.79
CA LYS A 125 -6.54 -8.40 -9.65
C LYS A 125 -7.04 -7.36 -8.66
N VAL A 126 -8.13 -6.68 -9.02
CA VAL A 126 -8.86 -5.84 -8.08
C VAL A 126 -9.47 -6.75 -7.01
N SER A 127 -9.25 -6.39 -5.76
CA SER A 127 -9.77 -7.08 -4.60
C SER A 127 -10.67 -6.15 -3.79
N PHE A 128 -11.84 -6.66 -3.44
CA PHE A 128 -12.77 -6.04 -2.51
C PHE A 128 -12.85 -6.82 -1.19
N TRP A 129 -11.94 -7.79 -1.02
CA TRP A 129 -11.95 -8.74 0.09
C TRP A 129 -10.61 -8.80 0.82
N ARG A 130 -10.66 -8.94 2.14
CA ARG A 130 -9.52 -9.26 3.02
C ARG A 130 -9.79 -10.58 3.74
N ALA A 131 -8.75 -11.21 4.26
CA ALA A 131 -8.93 -12.31 5.20
C ALA A 131 -9.63 -11.77 6.46
N MET A 132 -10.76 -12.37 6.84
CA MET A 132 -11.54 -11.89 7.96
C MET A 132 -10.77 -12.03 9.27
N THR A 133 -10.84 -11.01 10.11
CA THR A 133 -10.26 -11.03 11.45
C THR A 133 -11.18 -11.77 12.43
N ASP A 134 -10.67 -12.07 13.63
CA ASP A 134 -11.49 -12.61 14.70
C ASP A 134 -12.62 -11.64 15.08
N ASN A 135 -12.35 -10.33 15.03
CA ASN A 135 -13.37 -9.29 15.28
C ASN A 135 -14.40 -9.25 14.16
N ASP A 136 -13.99 -9.34 12.89
CA ASP A 136 -14.93 -9.44 11.76
C ASP A 136 -15.85 -10.66 11.94
N THR A 137 -15.28 -11.80 12.35
CA THR A 137 -16.03 -13.05 12.59
C THR A 137 -16.99 -12.90 13.76
N GLY A 138 -16.55 -12.29 14.86
CA GLY A 138 -17.38 -11.98 16.02
C GLY A 138 -18.56 -11.07 15.69
N ALA A 139 -18.37 -10.12 14.78
CA ALA A 139 -19.41 -9.21 14.29
C ALA A 139 -20.30 -9.81 13.17
N SER A 140 -20.08 -11.07 12.77
CA SER A 140 -20.78 -11.73 11.65
C SER A 140 -20.48 -11.13 10.26
N GLU A 141 -19.38 -10.39 10.11
CA GLU A 141 -18.99 -9.74 8.87
C GLU A 141 -18.71 -10.71 7.70
N PRO A 142 -18.18 -11.93 7.90
CA PRO A 142 -18.03 -12.89 6.82
C PRO A 142 -19.35 -13.18 6.08
N TYR A 143 -20.47 -13.16 6.79
CA TYR A 143 -21.81 -13.30 6.21
C TYR A 143 -22.31 -11.99 5.59
N ASN A 144 -22.24 -10.90 6.33
CA ASN A 144 -22.76 -9.58 5.92
C ASN A 144 -22.08 -9.06 4.67
N LEU A 145 -20.75 -9.27 4.55
CA LEU A 145 -19.90 -8.73 3.50
C LEU A 145 -19.62 -9.74 2.36
N ALA A 146 -20.17 -10.96 2.41
CA ALA A 146 -19.85 -12.06 1.48
C ALA A 146 -19.98 -11.69 -0.01
N GLN A 147 -20.84 -10.75 -0.36
CA GLN A 147 -20.99 -10.30 -1.74
C GLN A 147 -19.71 -9.66 -2.28
N TRP A 148 -18.90 -9.00 -1.44
CA TRP A 148 -17.64 -8.41 -1.86
C TRP A 148 -16.57 -9.46 -2.21
N TYR A 149 -16.61 -10.61 -1.54
CA TYR A 149 -15.76 -11.75 -1.91
C TYR A 149 -16.05 -12.19 -3.36
N ALA A 150 -17.32 -12.38 -3.70
CA ALA A 150 -17.72 -12.77 -5.04
C ALA A 150 -17.46 -11.66 -6.07
N ALA A 151 -17.74 -10.41 -5.71
CA ALA A 151 -17.65 -9.24 -6.58
C ALA A 151 -16.25 -9.12 -7.23
N GLY A 152 -15.16 -9.30 -6.45
CA GLY A 152 -13.81 -9.26 -6.97
C GLY A 152 -13.34 -10.58 -7.58
N LYS A 153 -13.53 -11.69 -6.86
CA LYS A 153 -13.01 -13.01 -7.25
C LYS A 153 -13.57 -13.51 -8.59
N PHE A 154 -14.84 -13.25 -8.84
CA PHE A 154 -15.55 -13.70 -10.03
C PHE A 154 -15.92 -12.55 -10.99
N ALA A 155 -15.30 -11.39 -10.84
CA ALA A 155 -15.47 -10.29 -11.75
C ALA A 155 -15.20 -10.72 -13.19
N LYS A 156 -16.07 -10.33 -14.10
CA LYS A 156 -15.96 -10.65 -15.52
C LYS A 156 -15.40 -9.47 -16.29
N TYR A 157 -14.32 -9.70 -17.00
CA TYR A 157 -13.83 -8.77 -18.00
C TYR A 157 -14.89 -8.60 -19.11
N LYS A 158 -15.12 -7.36 -19.52
CA LYS A 158 -16.12 -7.00 -20.56
C LYS A 158 -15.47 -6.43 -21.80
N THR A 159 -14.75 -5.33 -21.65
CA THR A 159 -14.23 -4.57 -22.80
C THR A 159 -12.88 -3.95 -22.48
N VAL A 160 -12.15 -3.63 -23.53
CA VAL A 160 -10.93 -2.83 -23.47
C VAL A 160 -11.01 -1.67 -24.47
N SER A 161 -10.52 -0.52 -24.06
CA SER A 161 -10.28 0.62 -24.95
C SER A 161 -8.88 1.18 -24.70
N TRP A 162 -8.32 1.84 -25.70
CA TRP A 162 -7.01 2.47 -25.55
C TRP A 162 -6.95 3.80 -26.30
N LEU A 163 -6.09 4.68 -25.81
CA LEU A 163 -5.81 5.98 -26.37
C LEU A 163 -4.31 6.26 -26.31
N GLU A 164 -3.69 6.47 -27.44
CA GLU A 164 -2.32 6.93 -27.52
C GLU A 164 -2.27 8.43 -27.30
N GLN A 165 -1.40 8.86 -26.39
CA GLN A 165 -1.12 10.25 -26.04
C GLN A 165 0.31 10.60 -26.48
N GLU A 166 0.73 11.84 -26.31
CA GLU A 166 2.06 12.30 -26.72
C GLU A 166 3.19 11.57 -25.98
N ASP A 167 3.00 11.29 -24.68
CA ASP A 167 3.99 10.74 -23.75
C ASP A 167 3.59 9.39 -23.13
N ALA A 168 2.44 8.83 -23.50
CA ALA A 168 1.91 7.62 -22.90
C ALA A 168 0.90 6.88 -23.79
N LEU A 169 0.72 5.58 -23.52
CA LEU A 169 -0.42 4.80 -23.98
C LEU A 169 -1.34 4.49 -22.81
N LYS A 170 -2.56 4.98 -22.86
CA LYS A 170 -3.60 4.74 -21.87
C LYS A 170 -4.49 3.58 -22.30
N ILE A 171 -4.63 2.54 -21.47
CA ILE A 171 -5.41 1.34 -21.75
C ILE A 171 -6.39 1.14 -20.59
N THR A 172 -7.68 1.08 -20.90
CA THR A 172 -8.75 0.93 -19.89
C THR A 172 -9.50 -0.37 -20.10
N PHE A 173 -9.48 -1.20 -19.07
CA PHE A 173 -10.26 -2.44 -18.98
C PHE A 173 -11.49 -2.22 -18.12
N THR A 174 -12.66 -2.64 -18.63
CA THR A 174 -13.93 -2.60 -17.90
C THR A 174 -14.29 -3.99 -17.42
N TYR A 175 -14.70 -4.08 -16.17
CA TYR A 175 -15.14 -5.32 -15.53
C TYR A 175 -16.55 -5.17 -14.98
N GLN A 176 -17.26 -6.29 -14.90
CA GLN A 176 -18.52 -6.41 -14.20
C GLN A 176 -18.32 -7.24 -12.94
N ALA A 177 -18.70 -6.69 -11.81
CA ALA A 177 -18.65 -7.37 -10.52
C ALA A 177 -19.70 -8.48 -10.44
N ALA A 178 -19.34 -9.57 -9.75
CA ALA A 178 -20.23 -10.73 -9.56
C ALA A 178 -20.99 -10.61 -8.23
N CYS A 179 -21.92 -9.67 -8.15
CA CYS A 179 -22.75 -9.42 -6.96
C CYS A 179 -24.14 -8.87 -7.35
N ILE A 180 -25.00 -8.67 -6.36
CA ILE A 180 -26.34 -8.08 -6.52
C ILE A 180 -26.49 -6.95 -5.51
N PRO A 181 -26.73 -5.71 -5.94
CA PRO A 181 -26.80 -5.25 -7.33
C PRO A 181 -25.43 -5.36 -8.03
N THR A 182 -25.44 -5.68 -9.32
CA THR A 182 -24.20 -5.69 -10.10
C THR A 182 -23.73 -4.28 -10.41
N PHE A 183 -22.41 -4.10 -10.54
CA PHE A 183 -21.79 -2.82 -10.93
C PHE A 183 -20.61 -3.04 -11.87
N GLU A 184 -20.20 -1.99 -12.53
CA GLU A 184 -19.00 -1.97 -13.33
C GLU A 184 -17.88 -1.20 -12.61
N PHE A 185 -16.65 -1.64 -12.81
CA PHE A 185 -15.45 -0.90 -12.42
C PHE A 185 -14.42 -0.97 -13.52
N THR A 186 -13.49 -0.05 -13.52
CA THR A 186 -12.44 0.00 -14.53
C THR A 186 -11.06 -0.05 -13.90
N VAL A 187 -10.12 -0.67 -14.63
CA VAL A 187 -8.68 -0.56 -14.36
C VAL A 187 -8.05 0.12 -15.56
N THR A 188 -7.50 1.30 -15.36
CA THR A 188 -6.79 2.05 -16.37
C THR A 188 -5.30 1.96 -16.11
N TYR A 189 -4.56 1.47 -17.10
CA TYR A 189 -3.12 1.47 -17.14
C TYR A 189 -2.65 2.61 -18.04
N THR A 190 -1.72 3.43 -17.55
CA THR A 190 -1.05 4.48 -18.33
C THR A 190 0.41 4.08 -18.46
N ALA A 191 0.77 3.50 -19.59
CA ALA A 191 2.14 3.13 -19.91
C ALA A 191 2.88 4.38 -20.42
N HIS A 192 3.59 5.06 -19.52
CA HIS A 192 4.40 6.23 -19.87
C HIS A 192 5.64 5.83 -20.66
N PHE A 193 6.04 6.66 -21.60
CA PHE A 193 7.18 6.38 -22.48
C PHE A 193 8.54 6.45 -21.77
N ASP A 194 8.56 6.97 -20.55
CA ASP A 194 9.72 6.88 -19.62
C ASP A 194 9.81 5.53 -18.87
N GLY A 195 8.92 4.61 -19.15
CA GLY A 195 8.86 3.28 -18.52
C GLY A 195 8.05 3.22 -17.22
N LYS A 196 7.49 4.33 -16.74
CA LYS A 196 6.57 4.28 -15.59
C LYS A 196 5.22 3.72 -16.01
N LEU A 197 4.58 3.01 -15.09
CA LEU A 197 3.23 2.49 -15.26
C LEU A 197 2.29 3.14 -14.24
N GLY A 198 1.43 4.05 -14.71
CA GLY A 198 0.31 4.54 -13.91
C GLY A 198 -0.80 3.50 -13.85
N VAL A 199 -1.39 3.28 -12.68
CA VAL A 199 -2.55 2.39 -12.53
C VAL A 199 -3.63 3.11 -11.74
N CYS A 200 -4.85 3.13 -12.29
CA CYS A 200 -6.01 3.73 -11.65
C CYS A 200 -7.17 2.73 -11.66
N VAL A 201 -7.71 2.41 -10.49
CA VAL A 201 -8.95 1.67 -10.33
C VAL A 201 -10.06 2.68 -10.09
N ASN A 202 -11.12 2.64 -10.90
CA ASN A 202 -12.29 3.49 -10.72
C ASN A 202 -13.53 2.65 -10.43
N TYR A 203 -14.16 2.97 -9.30
CA TYR A 203 -15.43 2.41 -8.84
C TYR A 203 -16.32 3.56 -8.40
N ALA A 204 -17.46 3.70 -9.05
CA ALA A 204 -18.37 4.84 -8.84
C ALA A 204 -19.27 4.70 -7.60
N GLY A 205 -19.22 3.56 -6.91
CA GLY A 205 -20.19 3.22 -5.86
C GLY A 205 -21.45 2.58 -6.40
N VAL A 206 -22.13 1.81 -5.57
CA VAL A 206 -23.43 1.22 -5.85
C VAL A 206 -24.26 1.19 -4.57
N SER A 207 -25.52 1.62 -4.66
CA SER A 207 -26.44 1.56 -3.52
C SER A 207 -26.91 0.13 -3.27
N GLY A 208 -27.10 -0.25 -2.00
CA GLY A 208 -27.60 -1.56 -1.60
C GLY A 208 -26.53 -2.63 -1.37
N MET A 209 -25.26 -2.28 -1.46
CA MET A 209 -24.14 -3.11 -0.97
C MET A 209 -23.77 -2.71 0.46
N PRO A 210 -23.29 -3.65 1.29
CA PRO A 210 -22.72 -3.35 2.60
C PRO A 210 -21.40 -2.58 2.45
N ASP A 211 -20.81 -2.17 3.57
CA ASP A 211 -19.50 -1.52 3.58
C ASP A 211 -18.44 -2.40 2.93
N MET A 212 -17.52 -1.77 2.19
CA MET A 212 -16.50 -2.49 1.43
C MET A 212 -15.30 -2.81 2.33
N PRO A 213 -14.91 -4.09 2.50
CA PRO A 213 -13.76 -4.44 3.33
C PRO A 213 -12.46 -3.79 2.89
N VAL A 214 -12.21 -3.74 1.58
CA VAL A 214 -11.01 -3.15 1.01
C VAL A 214 -11.25 -2.78 -0.46
N LEU A 215 -10.63 -1.72 -0.93
CA LEU A 215 -10.46 -1.45 -2.36
C LEU A 215 -8.97 -1.51 -2.69
N ALA A 216 -8.54 -2.61 -3.27
CA ALA A 216 -7.13 -2.88 -3.50
C ALA A 216 -6.85 -3.48 -4.89
N LEU A 217 -5.58 -3.44 -5.27
CA LEU A 217 -5.02 -4.18 -6.40
C LEU A 217 -3.95 -5.14 -5.85
N ASP A 218 -4.14 -6.44 -6.04
CA ASP A 218 -3.27 -7.49 -5.55
C ASP A 218 -2.30 -7.95 -6.64
N PHE A 219 -1.01 -7.78 -6.39
CA PHE A 219 0.08 -8.24 -7.24
C PHE A 219 0.63 -9.56 -6.71
N LYS A 220 0.76 -10.54 -7.59
CA LYS A 220 1.42 -11.80 -7.29
C LYS A 220 2.81 -11.78 -7.91
N MET A 221 3.83 -11.75 -7.08
CA MET A 221 5.23 -11.61 -7.46
C MET A 221 6.02 -12.90 -7.17
N LYS A 222 7.22 -13.03 -7.72
CA LYS A 222 8.12 -14.13 -7.38
C LYS A 222 8.50 -14.08 -5.90
N LYS A 223 8.61 -15.24 -5.23
CA LYS A 223 8.90 -15.33 -3.79
C LYS A 223 10.22 -14.68 -3.37
N GLN A 224 11.18 -14.55 -4.28
CA GLN A 224 12.46 -13.90 -3.99
C GLN A 224 12.35 -12.39 -3.80
N LEU A 225 11.30 -11.76 -4.34
CA LEU A 225 10.96 -10.35 -4.13
C LEU A 225 10.26 -10.20 -2.77
N CYS A 226 10.93 -10.57 -1.70
CA CYS A 226 10.35 -10.65 -0.37
C CYS A 226 10.82 -9.56 0.60
N ASN A 227 11.85 -8.80 0.25
CA ASN A 227 12.28 -7.66 1.03
C ASN A 227 11.51 -6.43 0.62
N PHE A 228 11.16 -5.57 1.58
CA PHE A 228 10.55 -4.30 1.24
C PHE A 228 11.01 -3.16 2.14
N ARG A 229 10.96 -1.97 1.59
CA ARG A 229 11.15 -0.69 2.28
C ARG A 229 10.05 0.26 1.87
N TYR A 230 9.59 1.08 2.79
CA TYR A 230 8.52 2.02 2.51
C TYR A 230 8.68 3.34 3.26
N TYR A 231 8.10 4.38 2.73
CA TYR A 231 7.91 5.67 3.40
C TYR A 231 6.42 5.83 3.68
N GLY A 232 6.05 5.70 4.95
CA GLY A 232 4.67 5.65 5.41
C GLY A 232 4.57 5.53 6.91
N LEU A 233 3.39 5.27 7.44
CA LEU A 233 3.19 5.07 8.87
C LEU A 233 3.67 3.67 9.30
N GLY A 234 4.48 3.62 10.35
CA GLY A 234 5.09 2.41 10.86
C GLY A 234 5.77 2.60 12.22
N PRO A 235 6.64 1.67 12.65
CA PRO A 235 7.14 0.48 11.94
C PRO A 235 6.13 -0.68 11.89
N ASP A 236 5.24 -0.80 12.89
CA ASP A 236 4.33 -1.91 13.04
C ASP A 236 3.11 -1.79 12.12
N GLU A 237 2.38 -2.91 11.95
CA GLU A 237 1.11 -2.90 11.23
C GLU A 237 0.15 -1.89 11.83
N ASN A 238 -0.57 -1.22 10.96
CA ASN A 238 -1.54 -0.21 11.40
C ASN A 238 -2.71 -0.14 10.41
N TYR A 239 -3.87 0.22 10.95
CA TYR A 239 -5.14 0.31 10.26
C TYR A 239 -5.80 1.65 10.61
N SER A 240 -6.87 2.04 9.93
CA SER A 240 -7.55 3.32 10.12
C SER A 240 -7.96 3.58 11.58
N ASP A 241 -8.37 2.54 12.30
CA ASP A 241 -8.77 2.54 13.71
C ASP A 241 -7.61 2.24 14.68
N ARG A 242 -6.46 1.77 14.18
CA ARG A 242 -5.29 1.39 14.97
C ARG A 242 -4.00 1.97 14.38
N CYS A 243 -3.88 3.29 14.31
CA CYS A 243 -2.73 3.97 13.73
C CYS A 243 -2.09 5.05 14.63
N LYS A 244 -2.63 5.35 15.80
CA LYS A 244 -2.15 6.46 16.65
C LYS A 244 -0.74 6.23 17.20
N GLY A 245 -0.29 5.00 17.35
CA GLY A 245 1.08 4.65 17.72
C GLY A 245 2.08 4.67 16.56
N ALA A 246 1.58 4.73 15.33
CA ALA A 246 2.43 4.75 14.15
C ALA A 246 2.96 6.16 13.85
N ARG A 247 4.15 6.21 13.25
CA ARG A 247 4.78 7.47 12.83
C ARG A 247 5.22 7.41 11.38
N LEU A 248 5.18 8.53 10.71
CA LEU A 248 5.69 8.67 9.34
C LEU A 248 7.21 8.56 9.36
N GLY A 249 7.75 7.66 8.55
CA GLY A 249 9.18 7.41 8.47
C GLY A 249 9.56 6.44 7.36
N LEU A 250 10.86 6.23 7.21
CA LEU A 250 11.41 5.19 6.33
C LEU A 250 11.60 3.89 7.11
N TRP A 251 10.93 2.85 6.66
CA TRP A 251 10.90 1.55 7.31
C TRP A 251 11.31 0.44 6.33
N LYS A 252 11.75 -0.69 6.87
CA LYS A 252 12.08 -1.89 6.11
C LYS A 252 11.60 -3.12 6.87
N SER A 253 11.22 -4.16 6.13
CA SER A 253 10.88 -5.46 6.66
C SER A 253 10.94 -6.51 5.53
N THR A 254 10.56 -7.74 5.84
CA THR A 254 10.40 -8.82 4.87
C THR A 254 8.95 -9.31 4.86
N ALA A 255 8.52 -9.93 3.77
CA ALA A 255 7.18 -10.51 3.68
C ALA A 255 6.92 -11.52 4.81
N LYS A 256 7.95 -12.26 5.24
CA LYS A 256 7.86 -13.23 6.33
C LYS A 256 7.68 -12.56 7.70
N GLU A 257 8.47 -11.53 7.98
CA GLU A 257 8.39 -10.78 9.25
C GLU A 257 7.10 -9.96 9.34
N ASN A 258 6.51 -9.61 8.21
CA ASN A 258 5.27 -8.86 8.15
C ASN A 258 4.02 -9.74 8.36
N LEU A 259 4.17 -11.06 8.38
CA LEU A 259 3.11 -11.99 8.75
C LEU A 259 2.99 -12.02 10.26
N SER A 260 1.91 -11.48 10.80
CA SER A 260 1.63 -11.50 12.23
C SER A 260 1.29 -12.92 12.71
N GLY A 261 1.81 -13.28 13.90
CA GLY A 261 1.69 -14.63 14.47
C GLY A 261 0.33 -14.91 15.14
N TYR A 262 -0.78 -14.51 14.52
CA TYR A 262 -2.11 -14.87 15.00
C TYR A 262 -2.32 -16.39 14.97
N LEU A 263 -2.98 -16.94 15.98
CA LEU A 263 -3.29 -18.38 16.04
C LEU A 263 -4.11 -18.83 14.84
N ASN A 264 -5.14 -18.07 14.51
CA ASN A 264 -5.94 -18.22 13.32
C ASN A 264 -5.42 -17.23 12.27
N PRO A 265 -4.87 -17.68 11.13
CA PRO A 265 -4.42 -16.79 10.07
C PRO A 265 -5.54 -15.86 9.59
N GLN A 266 -5.25 -14.57 9.55
CA GLN A 266 -6.23 -13.53 9.26
C GLN A 266 -5.54 -12.31 8.62
N GLU A 267 -6.29 -11.25 8.34
CA GLU A 267 -5.74 -9.98 7.84
C GLU A 267 -4.66 -9.47 8.78
N CYS A 268 -3.52 -9.13 8.22
CA CYS A 268 -2.39 -8.60 8.96
C CYS A 268 -1.42 -7.84 8.05
N GLY A 269 -0.45 -7.18 8.66
CA GLY A 269 0.68 -6.59 7.98
C GLY A 269 0.38 -5.32 7.17
N ASN A 270 -0.80 -4.72 7.34
CA ASN A 270 -1.15 -3.46 6.66
C ASN A 270 -0.32 -2.28 7.17
N ARG A 271 -0.05 -1.34 6.29
CA ARG A 271 0.55 -0.02 6.60
C ARG A 271 -0.26 1.05 5.92
N THR A 272 -0.63 2.08 6.67
CA THR A 272 -1.39 3.23 6.17
C THR A 272 -0.48 4.41 5.82
N GLY A 273 -1.02 5.39 5.13
CA GLY A 273 -0.29 6.62 4.82
C GLY A 273 0.99 6.42 4.02
N VAL A 274 1.06 5.42 3.16
CA VAL A 274 2.26 5.09 2.38
C VAL A 274 2.41 6.02 1.18
N ARG A 275 3.59 6.59 1.01
CA ARG A 275 3.96 7.42 -0.14
C ARG A 275 4.71 6.64 -1.19
N THR A 276 5.61 5.76 -0.72
CA THR A 276 6.39 4.87 -1.58
C THR A 276 6.56 3.52 -0.90
N LEU A 277 6.51 2.46 -1.71
CA LEU A 277 6.83 1.10 -1.34
C LEU A 277 7.77 0.53 -2.39
N SER A 278 8.92 0.03 -2.00
CA SER A 278 9.85 -0.69 -2.87
C SER A 278 9.97 -2.13 -2.42
N VAL A 279 9.62 -3.07 -3.29
CA VAL A 279 9.72 -4.52 -3.05
C VAL A 279 10.86 -5.05 -3.88
N HIS A 280 11.81 -5.76 -3.27
CA HIS A 280 13.03 -6.18 -3.94
C HIS A 280 13.55 -7.55 -3.47
N ASP A 281 14.42 -8.14 -4.28
CA ASP A 281 15.21 -9.32 -3.90
C ASP A 281 16.59 -8.92 -3.33
N ASP A 282 17.39 -9.92 -2.94
CA ASP A 282 18.73 -9.70 -2.41
C ASP A 282 19.72 -9.16 -3.46
N MET A 283 19.40 -9.34 -4.75
CA MET A 283 20.18 -8.82 -5.88
C MET A 283 19.75 -7.39 -6.29
N GLN A 284 18.85 -6.77 -5.53
CA GLN A 284 18.32 -5.43 -5.76
C GLN A 284 17.46 -5.31 -7.03
N HIS A 285 16.97 -6.41 -7.62
CA HIS A 285 15.87 -6.31 -8.56
C HIS A 285 14.64 -5.86 -7.77
N GLY A 286 14.04 -4.76 -8.13
CA GLY A 286 12.97 -4.19 -7.35
C GLY A 286 11.91 -3.48 -8.19
N LEU A 287 10.68 -3.48 -7.66
CA LEU A 287 9.57 -2.69 -8.18
C LEU A 287 9.15 -1.67 -7.13
N THR A 288 9.05 -0.41 -7.53
CA THR A 288 8.63 0.67 -6.65
C THR A 288 7.23 1.13 -7.00
N PHE A 289 6.36 1.12 -6.00
CA PHE A 289 5.01 1.70 -6.03
C PHE A 289 5.07 3.09 -5.39
N GLN A 290 4.47 4.06 -6.02
CA GLN A 290 4.48 5.45 -5.56
C GLN A 290 3.07 6.02 -5.58
N LYS A 291 2.74 6.85 -4.59
CA LYS A 291 1.48 7.61 -4.59
C LYS A 291 1.37 8.46 -5.86
N ALA A 292 0.21 8.48 -6.48
CA ALA A 292 -0.08 9.43 -7.55
C ALA A 292 -0.53 10.78 -6.96
N SER A 293 -1.68 10.84 -6.33
CA SER A 293 -2.24 12.06 -5.71
C SER A 293 -2.30 11.98 -4.19
N ALA A 294 -2.70 10.83 -3.64
CA ALA A 294 -2.88 10.61 -2.21
C ALA A 294 -2.04 9.42 -1.73
N PRO A 295 -1.63 9.37 -0.46
CA PRO A 295 -1.07 8.18 0.15
C PRO A 295 -2.01 6.99 0.00
N PHE A 296 -1.44 5.79 -0.05
CA PHE A 296 -2.16 4.52 -0.13
C PHE A 296 -1.90 3.65 1.10
N GLU A 297 -2.62 2.56 1.21
CA GLU A 297 -2.35 1.50 2.18
C GLU A 297 -1.70 0.32 1.47
N MET A 298 -0.89 -0.46 2.20
CA MET A 298 -0.21 -1.60 1.59
C MET A 298 0.01 -2.75 2.57
N SER A 299 0.09 -3.96 2.04
CA SER A 299 0.71 -5.09 2.71
C SER A 299 1.62 -5.85 1.75
N VAL A 300 2.67 -6.49 2.31
CA VAL A 300 3.57 -7.39 1.60
C VAL A 300 3.66 -8.67 2.42
N LEU A 301 3.05 -9.74 1.92
CA LEU A 301 2.87 -10.99 2.66
C LEU A 301 3.29 -12.21 1.83
N PRO A 302 3.64 -13.34 2.44
CA PRO A 302 3.91 -14.59 1.74
C PRO A 302 2.65 -15.29 1.24
N TYR A 303 1.46 -14.84 1.69
CA TYR A 303 0.17 -15.44 1.41
C TYR A 303 -0.84 -14.40 0.93
N SER A 304 -1.76 -14.81 0.08
CA SER A 304 -2.94 -14.03 -0.29
C SER A 304 -3.98 -14.04 0.83
N ALA A 305 -4.93 -13.10 0.79
CA ALA A 305 -6.07 -13.11 1.70
C ALA A 305 -6.83 -14.45 1.69
N TYR A 306 -6.96 -15.07 0.50
CA TYR A 306 -7.65 -16.37 0.37
C TYR A 306 -6.86 -17.53 0.99
N GLU A 307 -5.52 -17.52 0.95
CA GLU A 307 -4.69 -18.54 1.60
C GLU A 307 -4.75 -18.39 3.12
N LEU A 308 -4.72 -17.15 3.64
CA LEU A 308 -4.88 -16.89 5.06
C LEU A 308 -6.25 -17.32 5.57
N GLU A 309 -7.32 -16.95 4.89
CA GLU A 309 -8.70 -17.24 5.30
C GLU A 309 -9.05 -18.73 5.28
N ASN A 310 -8.38 -19.53 4.43
CA ASN A 310 -8.64 -20.97 4.33
C ASN A 310 -7.87 -21.81 5.35
N ALA A 311 -6.95 -21.22 6.13
CA ALA A 311 -6.19 -21.90 7.16
C ALA A 311 -6.78 -21.61 8.54
N MET A 312 -6.99 -22.64 9.34
CA MET A 312 -7.42 -22.52 10.73
C MET A 312 -6.23 -22.32 11.68
N HIS A 313 -5.03 -22.76 11.24
CA HIS A 313 -3.78 -22.65 12.01
C HIS A 313 -2.62 -22.32 11.07
N LEU A 314 -1.54 -21.77 11.63
CA LEU A 314 -0.36 -21.36 10.84
C LEU A 314 0.33 -22.53 10.11
N ASP A 315 0.29 -23.73 10.66
CA ASP A 315 0.88 -24.92 10.06
C ASP A 315 0.06 -25.52 8.89
N GLU A 316 -1.19 -25.08 8.72
CA GLU A 316 -2.02 -25.43 7.57
C GLU A 316 -1.73 -24.54 6.34
N LEU A 317 -1.01 -23.44 6.54
CA LEU A 317 -0.62 -22.58 5.44
C LEU A 317 0.30 -23.32 4.46
N PRO A 318 0.10 -23.15 3.14
CA PRO A 318 0.92 -23.84 2.15
C PRO A 318 2.38 -23.39 2.19
N SER A 319 3.28 -24.16 1.62
CA SER A 319 4.67 -23.71 1.42
C SER A 319 4.71 -22.42 0.61
N VAL A 320 5.49 -21.43 1.06
CA VAL A 320 5.60 -20.11 0.42
C VAL A 320 6.14 -20.27 -1.01
N ARG A 321 5.36 -19.84 -2.00
CA ARG A 321 5.70 -19.90 -3.43
C ARG A 321 5.79 -18.52 -4.07
N TYR A 322 5.16 -17.52 -3.48
CA TYR A 322 5.02 -16.17 -4.03
C TYR A 322 5.15 -15.13 -2.92
N THR A 323 5.36 -13.91 -3.34
CA THR A 323 5.14 -12.72 -2.52
C THR A 323 3.89 -12.01 -3.04
N TRP A 324 2.97 -11.71 -2.14
CA TRP A 324 1.77 -10.95 -2.45
C TRP A 324 1.95 -9.52 -1.99
N VAL A 325 1.77 -8.61 -2.93
CA VAL A 325 1.83 -7.17 -2.67
C VAL A 325 0.44 -6.60 -2.91
N ARG A 326 -0.16 -6.08 -1.87
CA ARG A 326 -1.45 -5.39 -1.93
C ARG A 326 -1.21 -3.90 -1.91
N ILE A 327 -1.79 -3.20 -2.87
CA ILE A 327 -1.86 -1.73 -2.91
C ILE A 327 -3.33 -1.37 -2.78
N ALA A 328 -3.71 -0.77 -1.65
CA ALA A 328 -5.09 -0.44 -1.34
C ALA A 328 -5.31 1.07 -1.33
N ALA A 329 -6.44 1.50 -1.86
CA ALA A 329 -6.90 2.87 -1.69
C ALA A 329 -7.30 3.11 -0.24
N LYS A 330 -8.03 2.15 0.33
CA LYS A 330 -8.47 2.13 1.73
C LYS A 330 -8.92 0.73 2.13
N GLN A 331 -8.83 0.43 3.43
CA GLN A 331 -9.30 -0.80 4.06
C GLN A 331 -10.08 -0.46 5.33
N MET A 332 -11.06 -1.30 5.68
CA MET A 332 -11.76 -1.22 6.97
C MET A 332 -10.77 -1.36 8.12
N GLY A 333 -11.13 -0.80 9.27
CA GLY A 333 -10.45 -1.04 10.53
C GLY A 333 -10.45 -2.53 10.92
N VAL A 334 -9.80 -2.85 12.02
CA VAL A 334 -9.72 -4.24 12.53
C VAL A 334 -10.58 -4.45 13.80
N GLY A 335 -11.26 -3.40 14.24
CA GLY A 335 -12.15 -3.47 15.41
C GLY A 335 -11.42 -3.65 16.74
N GLY A 336 -12.09 -4.27 17.69
CA GLY A 336 -11.55 -4.50 19.03
C GLY A 336 -11.97 -3.43 20.02
N ASP A 337 -13.03 -2.67 19.71
CA ASP A 337 -13.59 -1.64 20.61
C ASP A 337 -14.17 -2.25 21.88
N ASP A 338 -14.66 -3.48 21.79
CA ASP A 338 -15.12 -4.27 22.93
C ASP A 338 -14.85 -5.76 22.74
N SER A 339 -15.23 -6.59 23.75
CA SER A 339 -15.13 -8.05 23.70
C SER A 339 -16.42 -8.75 23.25
N TRP A 340 -17.40 -8.00 22.73
CA TRP A 340 -18.75 -8.47 22.48
C TRP A 340 -19.14 -8.48 20.99
N GLY A 341 -18.19 -8.22 20.10
CA GLY A 341 -18.41 -8.22 18.65
C GLY A 341 -19.04 -6.93 18.16
N ALA A 342 -18.55 -5.78 18.60
CA ALA A 342 -18.90 -4.49 18.00
C ALA A 342 -18.59 -4.50 16.49
N PRO A 343 -19.44 -3.89 15.65
CA PRO A 343 -19.20 -3.82 14.21
C PRO A 343 -17.84 -3.18 13.91
N VAL A 344 -17.15 -3.73 12.91
CA VAL A 344 -15.89 -3.19 12.37
C VAL A 344 -16.20 -2.18 11.26
N HIS A 345 -15.54 -1.04 11.24
CA HIS A 345 -15.81 0.07 10.32
C HIS A 345 -14.59 0.51 9.50
#